data_109bb284620ea95ca29e9c15eb8f0f97
#
_entry.id   109bb284620ea95ca29e9c15eb8f0f97
#
_cell.length_a   1.000
_cell.length_b   1.000
_cell.length_c   1.000
_cell.angle_alpha   90.00
_cell.angle_beta   90.00
_cell.angle_gamma   90.00
#
_symmetry.space_group_name_H-M   'P 1'
#
loop_
_entity.id
_entity.type
_entity.pdbx_description
1 polymer ?
#
loop_
_entity_poly.entity_id
_entity_poly.type
_entity_poly.pdbx_seq_one_letter_code
_entity_poly.pdbx_strand_id
1 'polypeptide(L)'
;MGKIRDLSSDEILAQMFFAKKLCRLNGLPEITNIVFMGMGEPADNTENVVKATEILTARELFQLSPSKVTVSTVAPTPDSFKAFSKAPCVMAWSVHAANDELRKQLVPTTKYSMSELRQGLIDALLERPKNGSRTAMLEITLMGGVNDSTKEADELAEFTQVIIDSVPGSKVLINLIPFNDIGQTLYRRPSKDDVVAFQKRLQSHGLFAHIRSTRGDGATAACGQLSTKRNTATP
;
A
#
# COMPACT_ATOMS: atom_id res chain seq x y z
N MET A 1 10.88 -16.89 0.62
CA MET A 1 12.31 -16.52 0.74
C MET A 1 12.42 -15.60 1.94
N GLY A 2 13.50 -15.70 2.75
CA GLY A 2 13.76 -14.74 3.82
C GLY A 2 14.34 -13.42 3.27
N LYS A 3 14.43 -12.39 4.13
CA LYS A 3 15.12 -11.13 3.83
C LYS A 3 16.61 -11.41 3.61
N ILE A 4 17.16 -10.97 2.47
CA ILE A 4 18.59 -11.06 2.17
C ILE A 4 19.29 -9.79 2.67
N ARG A 5 18.84 -8.62 2.19
CA ARG A 5 19.30 -7.29 2.60
C ARG A 5 18.32 -6.22 2.11
N ASP A 6 18.48 -5.02 2.62
CA ASP A 6 17.79 -3.84 2.09
C ASP A 6 18.52 -3.30 0.85
N LEU A 7 17.76 -2.68 -0.05
CA LEU A 7 18.32 -1.96 -1.19
C LEU A 7 18.79 -0.57 -0.75
N SER A 8 19.93 -0.12 -1.27
CA SER A 8 20.33 1.27 -1.16
C SER A 8 19.42 2.20 -1.98
N SER A 9 19.42 3.49 -1.67
CA SER A 9 18.70 4.50 -2.46
C SER A 9 19.10 4.46 -3.94
N ASP A 10 20.37 4.24 -4.23
CA ASP A 10 20.89 4.19 -5.60
C ASP A 10 20.39 2.95 -6.35
N GLU A 11 20.29 1.80 -5.69
CA GLU A 11 19.72 0.58 -6.28
C GLU A 11 18.21 0.73 -6.54
N ILE A 12 17.49 1.43 -5.65
CA ILE A 12 16.08 1.77 -5.86
C ILE A 12 15.92 2.68 -7.09
N LEU A 13 16.74 3.70 -7.19
CA LEU A 13 16.71 4.66 -8.31
C LEU A 13 17.16 4.04 -9.63
N ALA A 14 18.11 3.11 -9.59
CA ALA A 14 18.55 2.38 -10.77
C ALA A 14 17.41 1.63 -11.45
N GLN A 15 16.48 1.04 -10.68
CA GLN A 15 15.30 0.38 -11.24
C GLN A 15 14.45 1.36 -12.06
N MET A 16 14.22 2.58 -11.53
CA MET A 16 13.49 3.61 -12.25
C MET A 16 14.24 4.06 -13.52
N PHE A 17 15.54 4.24 -13.43
CA PHE A 17 16.36 4.63 -14.57
C PHE A 17 16.28 3.60 -15.71
N PHE A 18 16.47 2.32 -15.38
CA PHE A 18 16.39 1.25 -16.38
C PHE A 18 14.98 1.06 -16.92
N ALA A 19 13.95 1.17 -16.07
CA ALA A 19 12.57 1.08 -16.51
C ALA A 19 12.21 2.21 -17.50
N LYS A 20 12.59 3.46 -17.22
CA LYS A 20 12.42 4.58 -18.16
C LYS A 20 13.17 4.33 -19.47
N LYS A 21 14.40 3.83 -19.40
CA LYS A 21 15.18 3.48 -20.59
C LYS A 21 14.49 2.41 -21.44
N LEU A 22 13.96 1.36 -20.81
CA LEU A 22 13.23 0.29 -21.49
C LEU A 22 11.94 0.81 -22.14
N CYS A 23 11.17 1.64 -21.45
CA CYS A 23 9.96 2.25 -22.02
C CYS A 23 10.30 3.05 -23.28
N ARG A 24 11.34 3.87 -23.22
CA ARG A 24 11.79 4.69 -24.36
C ARG A 24 12.27 3.85 -25.54
N LEU A 25 13.07 2.79 -25.29
CA LEU A 25 13.59 1.92 -26.34
C LEU A 25 12.51 1.09 -27.02
N ASN A 26 11.42 0.76 -26.31
CA ASN A 26 10.34 -0.07 -26.83
C ASN A 26 9.08 0.73 -27.21
N GLY A 27 9.15 2.07 -27.25
CA GLY A 27 7.99 2.91 -27.59
C GLY A 27 6.82 2.78 -26.62
N LEU A 28 7.08 2.39 -25.37
CA LEU A 28 6.05 2.26 -24.33
C LEU A 28 5.74 3.62 -23.69
N PRO A 29 4.54 3.80 -23.11
CA PRO A 29 4.19 5.01 -22.38
C PRO A 29 5.21 5.33 -21.28
N GLU A 30 5.38 6.62 -20.99
CA GLU A 30 6.24 7.04 -19.89
C GLU A 30 5.74 6.57 -18.54
N ILE A 31 6.68 6.34 -17.62
CA ILE A 31 6.36 6.01 -16.23
C ILE A 31 5.94 7.30 -15.53
N THR A 32 4.69 7.34 -15.08
CA THR A 32 4.08 8.49 -14.42
C THR A 32 3.76 8.25 -12.95
N ASN A 33 3.89 7.00 -12.47
CA ASN A 33 3.53 6.61 -11.10
C ASN A 33 4.48 5.55 -10.59
N ILE A 34 4.89 5.67 -9.34
CA ILE A 34 5.77 4.72 -8.64
C ILE A 34 5.11 4.30 -7.34
N VAL A 35 5.20 3.01 -7.04
CA VAL A 35 4.75 2.43 -5.79
C VAL A 35 5.86 1.60 -5.17
N PHE A 36 6.16 1.83 -3.90
CA PHE A 36 7.07 0.99 -3.13
C PHE A 36 6.24 -0.14 -2.53
N MET A 37 6.05 -1.18 -3.36
CA MET A 37 5.24 -2.36 -3.06
C MET A 37 5.85 -3.59 -3.70
N GLY A 38 5.59 -4.76 -3.13
CA GLY A 38 5.90 -6.05 -3.75
C GLY A 38 6.90 -6.90 -2.99
N MET A 39 8.01 -6.36 -2.49
CA MET A 39 9.00 -7.09 -1.71
C MET A 39 9.58 -6.22 -0.60
N GLY A 40 9.72 -6.81 0.60
CA GLY A 40 10.24 -6.12 1.77
C GLY A 40 9.22 -5.17 2.41
N GLU A 41 9.67 -4.50 3.47
CA GLU A 41 8.92 -3.51 4.24
C GLU A 41 9.67 -2.17 4.20
N PRO A 42 9.10 -1.11 3.62
CA PRO A 42 9.76 0.20 3.58
C PRO A 42 10.12 0.77 4.94
N ALA A 43 9.35 0.46 5.98
CA ALA A 43 9.63 0.90 7.35
C ALA A 43 10.90 0.27 7.93
N ASP A 44 11.39 -0.84 7.39
CA ASP A 44 12.68 -1.43 7.74
C ASP A 44 13.87 -0.75 7.03
N ASN A 45 13.62 0.06 6.00
CA ASN A 45 14.63 0.68 5.14
C ASN A 45 14.38 2.18 4.92
N THR A 46 13.92 2.86 5.95
CA THR A 46 13.39 4.24 5.89
C THR A 46 14.33 5.25 5.26
N GLU A 47 15.60 5.28 5.66
CA GLU A 47 16.57 6.26 5.15
C GLU A 47 16.73 6.19 3.62
N ASN A 48 16.91 4.98 3.09
CA ASN A 48 17.07 4.79 1.65
C ASN A 48 15.77 5.06 0.89
N VAL A 49 14.61 4.69 1.45
CA VAL A 49 13.31 4.93 0.84
C VAL A 49 13.00 6.42 0.80
N VAL A 50 13.19 7.15 1.92
CA VAL A 50 12.98 8.60 1.99
C VAL A 50 13.88 9.32 0.97
N LYS A 51 15.19 9.02 0.99
CA LYS A 51 16.14 9.60 0.02
C LYS A 51 15.75 9.30 -1.43
N ALA A 52 15.29 8.08 -1.73
CA ALA A 52 14.81 7.74 -3.06
C ALA A 52 13.57 8.56 -3.44
N THR A 53 12.59 8.77 -2.53
CA THR A 53 11.40 9.59 -2.82
C THR A 53 11.76 11.05 -3.08
N GLU A 54 12.72 11.61 -2.36
CA GLU A 54 13.22 12.98 -2.58
C GLU A 54 13.82 13.14 -3.97
N ILE A 55 14.69 12.20 -4.39
CA ILE A 55 15.32 12.21 -5.71
C ILE A 55 14.30 11.99 -6.82
N LEU A 56 13.32 11.07 -6.62
CA LEU A 56 12.25 10.81 -7.59
C LEU A 56 11.37 12.05 -7.83
N THR A 57 11.21 12.90 -6.83
CA THR A 57 10.37 14.11 -6.93
C THR A 57 11.16 15.39 -7.20
N ALA A 58 12.50 15.36 -7.16
CA ALA A 58 13.34 16.50 -7.45
C ALA A 58 13.15 16.99 -8.89
N ARG A 59 13.00 18.32 -9.06
CA ARG A 59 12.72 18.96 -10.35
C ARG A 59 13.85 18.79 -11.36
N GLU A 60 15.08 18.70 -10.90
CA GLU A 60 16.30 18.56 -11.72
C GLU A 60 16.58 17.10 -12.12
N LEU A 61 15.80 16.14 -11.58
CA LEU A 61 16.06 14.70 -11.75
C LEU A 61 14.89 14.00 -12.42
N PHE A 62 14.06 13.28 -11.63
CA PHE A 62 12.96 12.48 -12.21
C PHE A 62 11.64 13.23 -12.35
N GLN A 63 11.45 14.34 -11.64
CA GLN A 63 10.34 15.29 -11.76
C GLN A 63 8.94 14.69 -11.50
N LEU A 64 8.85 13.61 -10.74
CA LEU A 64 7.55 13.05 -10.39
C LEU A 64 6.83 13.95 -9.39
N SER A 65 5.53 14.11 -9.55
CA SER A 65 4.73 14.74 -8.50
C SER A 65 4.73 13.86 -7.23
N PRO A 66 4.83 14.43 -6.02
CA PRO A 66 4.70 13.68 -4.76
C PRO A 66 3.43 12.81 -4.69
N SER A 67 2.34 13.25 -5.33
CA SER A 67 1.09 12.47 -5.43
C SER A 67 1.18 11.24 -6.34
N LYS A 68 2.29 11.09 -7.08
CA LYS A 68 2.57 9.96 -7.97
C LYS A 68 3.64 9.01 -7.42
N VAL A 69 4.10 9.27 -6.22
CA VAL A 69 5.01 8.38 -5.49
C VAL A 69 4.28 7.89 -4.25
N THR A 70 4.09 6.59 -4.11
CA THR A 70 3.39 5.97 -2.98
C THR A 70 4.35 5.04 -2.24
N VAL A 71 4.46 5.23 -0.92
CA VAL A 71 5.18 4.31 -0.03
C VAL A 71 4.16 3.56 0.80
N SER A 72 4.12 2.23 0.65
CA SER A 72 3.18 1.37 1.36
C SER A 72 3.90 0.58 2.46
N THR A 73 3.32 0.59 3.64
CA THR A 73 3.82 -0.16 4.81
C THR A 73 2.71 -1.02 5.40
N VAL A 74 3.06 -2.15 5.97
CA VAL A 74 2.15 -2.91 6.84
C VAL A 74 2.04 -2.27 8.23
N ALA A 75 2.85 -1.25 8.51
CA ALA A 75 2.99 -0.58 9.80
C ALA A 75 3.35 -1.57 10.92
N PRO A 76 4.58 -2.06 10.98
CA PRO A 76 5.05 -2.92 12.07
C PRO A 76 4.91 -2.24 13.45
N THR A 77 5.05 -0.92 13.49
CA THR A 77 4.89 -0.08 14.68
C THR A 77 4.18 1.23 14.31
N PRO A 78 3.60 1.96 15.28
CA PRO A 78 3.06 3.30 15.04
C PRO A 78 4.11 4.28 14.46
N ASP A 79 5.37 4.18 14.87
CA ASP A 79 6.47 5.03 14.38
C ASP A 79 6.81 4.79 12.89
N SER A 80 6.34 3.69 12.31
CA SER A 80 6.54 3.41 10.88
C SER A 80 6.01 4.53 9.98
N PHE A 81 4.92 5.18 10.38
CA PHE A 81 4.36 6.31 9.63
C PHE A 81 5.16 7.60 9.82
N LYS A 82 5.66 7.84 11.05
CA LYS A 82 6.45 9.02 11.37
C LYS A 82 7.70 9.12 10.52
N ALA A 83 8.31 7.98 10.22
CA ALA A 83 9.48 7.90 9.36
C ALA A 83 9.25 8.49 7.96
N PHE A 84 8.01 8.43 7.45
CA PHE A 84 7.62 8.97 6.16
C PHE A 84 6.85 10.29 6.23
N SER A 85 6.67 10.89 7.42
CA SER A 85 5.89 12.12 7.58
C SER A 85 6.43 13.28 6.73
N LYS A 86 7.74 13.38 6.57
CA LYS A 86 8.42 14.42 5.78
C LYS A 86 8.72 14.00 4.34
N ALA A 87 8.55 12.74 3.97
CA ALA A 87 8.83 12.25 2.64
C ALA A 87 7.82 12.78 1.61
N PRO A 88 8.26 13.21 0.41
CA PRO A 88 7.39 13.70 -0.64
C PRO A 88 6.67 12.55 -1.35
N CYS A 89 5.76 11.90 -0.65
CA CYS A 89 5.00 10.75 -1.14
C CYS A 89 3.61 10.68 -0.53
N VAL A 90 2.74 9.87 -1.12
CA VAL A 90 1.52 9.38 -0.49
C VAL A 90 1.88 8.25 0.47
N MET A 91 1.41 8.31 1.71
CA MET A 91 1.53 7.19 2.64
C MET A 91 0.39 6.20 2.39
N ALA A 92 0.74 4.95 2.10
CA ALA A 92 -0.20 3.86 2.01
C ALA A 92 -0.01 2.91 3.19
N TRP A 93 -1.12 2.44 3.74
CA TRP A 93 -1.13 1.47 4.83
C TRP A 93 -1.90 0.23 4.43
N SER A 94 -1.23 -0.92 4.43
CA SER A 94 -1.84 -2.23 4.23
C SER A 94 -2.63 -2.63 5.49
N VAL A 95 -3.87 -2.15 5.59
CA VAL A 95 -4.75 -2.32 6.77
C VAL A 95 -5.31 -3.74 6.86
N HIS A 96 -5.86 -4.26 5.78
CA HIS A 96 -6.50 -5.56 5.59
C HIS A 96 -7.69 -5.86 6.53
N ALA A 97 -7.71 -5.35 7.77
CA ALA A 97 -8.83 -5.41 8.72
C ALA A 97 -8.79 -4.22 9.68
N ALA A 98 -9.94 -3.71 10.09
CA ALA A 98 -10.08 -2.59 11.02
C ALA A 98 -10.09 -3.03 12.50
N ASN A 99 -10.40 -4.30 12.80
CA ASN A 99 -10.37 -4.84 14.13
C ASN A 99 -9.10 -5.67 14.41
N ASP A 100 -8.70 -5.71 15.68
CA ASP A 100 -7.44 -6.32 16.13
C ASP A 100 -7.40 -7.83 15.90
N GLU A 101 -8.51 -8.53 16.11
CA GLU A 101 -8.58 -9.99 16.01
C GLU A 101 -8.30 -10.44 14.57
N LEU A 102 -9.06 -9.89 13.63
CA LEU A 102 -8.90 -10.24 12.22
C LEU A 102 -7.56 -9.72 11.67
N ARG A 103 -7.14 -8.52 12.09
CA ARG A 103 -5.83 -7.96 11.70
C ARG A 103 -4.69 -8.88 12.13
N LYS A 104 -4.71 -9.41 13.35
CA LYS A 104 -3.70 -10.34 13.86
C LYS A 104 -3.62 -11.64 13.07
N GLN A 105 -4.77 -12.11 12.57
CA GLN A 105 -4.82 -13.30 11.70
C GLN A 105 -4.20 -13.02 10.32
N LEU A 106 -4.51 -11.84 9.72
CA LEU A 106 -4.08 -11.49 8.38
C LEU A 106 -2.66 -10.93 8.32
N VAL A 107 -2.22 -10.25 9.38
CA VAL A 107 -0.89 -9.63 9.49
C VAL A 107 -0.28 -9.96 10.86
N PRO A 108 0.19 -11.18 11.06
CA PRO A 108 0.65 -11.66 12.37
C PRO A 108 1.96 -11.00 12.84
N THR A 109 2.60 -10.19 12.00
CA THR A 109 3.87 -9.50 12.31
C THR A 109 3.69 -8.29 13.22
N THR A 110 2.48 -7.70 13.32
CA THR A 110 2.22 -6.56 14.19
C THR A 110 1.86 -6.99 15.62
N LYS A 111 2.37 -6.25 16.61
CA LYS A 111 2.07 -6.45 18.04
C LYS A 111 1.20 -5.32 18.62
N TYR A 112 0.93 -4.31 17.84
CA TYR A 112 0.18 -3.12 18.22
C TYR A 112 -1.28 -3.25 17.84
N SER A 113 -2.17 -2.64 18.61
CA SER A 113 -3.59 -2.55 18.30
C SER A 113 -3.82 -1.67 17.08
N MET A 114 -4.95 -1.86 16.41
CA MET A 114 -5.37 -1.02 15.30
C MET A 114 -5.56 0.44 15.71
N SER A 115 -5.94 0.69 16.97
CA SER A 115 -6.06 2.05 17.51
C SER A 115 -4.70 2.74 17.67
N GLU A 116 -3.67 2.04 18.17
CA GLU A 116 -2.31 2.58 18.28
C GLU A 116 -1.70 2.86 16.91
N LEU A 117 -1.84 1.93 15.97
CA LEU A 117 -1.37 2.12 14.60
C LEU A 117 -2.09 3.26 13.88
N ARG A 118 -3.42 3.39 14.08
CA ARG A 118 -4.19 4.53 13.57
C ARG A 118 -3.72 5.85 14.14
N GLN A 119 -3.42 5.89 15.44
CA GLN A 119 -2.88 7.09 16.06
C GLN A 119 -1.53 7.48 15.46
N GLY A 120 -0.62 6.52 15.22
CA GLY A 120 0.64 6.78 14.54
C GLY A 120 0.47 7.38 13.14
N LEU A 121 -0.52 6.91 12.37
CA LEU A 121 -0.85 7.51 11.07
C LEU A 121 -1.39 8.94 11.21
N ILE A 122 -2.30 9.17 12.17
CA ILE A 122 -2.85 10.50 12.47
C ILE A 122 -1.73 11.48 12.81
N ASP A 123 -0.84 11.11 13.71
CA ASP A 123 0.28 11.95 14.15
C ASP A 123 1.21 12.30 12.98
N ALA A 124 1.55 11.30 12.14
CA ALA A 124 2.36 11.52 10.96
C ALA A 124 1.68 12.43 9.91
N LEU A 125 0.37 12.32 9.75
CA LEU A 125 -0.39 13.19 8.84
C LEU A 125 -0.48 14.62 9.39
N LEU A 126 -0.60 14.81 10.70
CA LEU A 126 -0.62 16.13 11.34
C LEU A 126 0.70 16.87 11.19
N GLU A 127 1.84 16.16 11.17
CA GLU A 127 3.15 16.75 10.88
C GLU A 127 3.26 17.32 9.45
N ARG A 128 2.42 16.86 8.51
CA ARG A 128 2.43 17.33 7.13
C ARG A 128 1.73 18.69 6.96
N PRO A 129 2.20 19.54 6.03
CA PRO A 129 1.52 20.78 5.70
C PRO A 129 0.06 20.57 5.26
N LYS A 130 -0.82 21.54 5.55
CA LYS A 130 -2.26 21.45 5.20
C LYS A 130 -2.55 21.54 3.69
N ASN A 131 -1.60 21.96 2.88
CA ASN A 131 -1.75 22.28 1.46
C ASN A 131 -1.79 21.04 0.52
N GLY A 132 -2.56 20.01 0.89
CA GLY A 132 -2.81 18.84 0.04
C GLY A 132 -1.85 17.67 0.24
N SER A 133 -0.87 17.76 1.16
CA SER A 133 0.08 16.68 1.44
C SER A 133 -0.43 15.67 2.50
N ARG A 134 -1.56 15.97 3.17
CA ARG A 134 -2.21 15.08 4.15
C ARG A 134 -3.05 14.01 3.45
N THR A 135 -2.43 13.25 2.56
CA THR A 135 -3.09 12.17 1.84
C THR A 135 -2.59 10.84 2.35
N ALA A 136 -3.52 9.96 2.71
CA ALA A 136 -3.25 8.56 3.04
C ALA A 136 -4.08 7.64 2.15
N MET A 137 -3.54 6.44 1.90
CA MET A 137 -4.24 5.38 1.21
C MET A 137 -4.33 4.17 2.14
N LEU A 138 -5.53 3.69 2.39
CA LEU A 138 -5.76 2.44 3.13
C LEU A 138 -5.94 1.31 2.12
N GLU A 139 -5.07 0.31 2.17
CA GLU A 139 -5.09 -0.82 1.26
C GLU A 139 -5.68 -2.04 1.95
N ILE A 140 -6.70 -2.60 1.33
CA ILE A 140 -7.45 -3.76 1.83
C ILE A 140 -7.38 -4.86 0.78
N THR A 141 -6.66 -5.92 1.07
CA THR A 141 -6.77 -7.15 0.30
C THR A 141 -8.02 -7.88 0.74
N LEU A 142 -9.03 -7.92 -0.12
CA LEU A 142 -10.30 -8.60 0.16
C LEU A 142 -10.18 -10.10 -0.13
N MET A 143 -10.51 -10.91 0.87
CA MET A 143 -10.48 -12.37 0.83
C MET A 143 -11.88 -12.92 1.09
N GLY A 144 -12.36 -13.77 0.17
CA GLY A 144 -13.72 -14.29 0.17
C GLY A 144 -14.08 -15.05 1.44
N GLY A 145 -15.10 -14.58 2.15
CA GLY A 145 -15.60 -15.14 3.41
C GLY A 145 -14.70 -14.87 4.63
N VAL A 146 -13.77 -13.90 4.53
CA VAL A 146 -12.84 -13.57 5.61
C VAL A 146 -13.00 -12.12 6.06
N ASN A 147 -12.82 -11.17 5.14
CA ASN A 147 -12.86 -9.73 5.42
C ASN A 147 -13.67 -8.96 4.35
N ASP A 148 -14.57 -9.62 3.64
CA ASP A 148 -15.31 -9.06 2.51
C ASP A 148 -16.80 -8.81 2.80
N SER A 149 -17.25 -8.96 4.07
CA SER A 149 -18.65 -8.73 4.42
C SER A 149 -18.98 -7.26 4.67
N THR A 150 -20.27 -6.95 4.73
CA THR A 150 -20.76 -5.61 5.08
C THR A 150 -20.36 -5.17 6.47
N LYS A 151 -20.20 -6.10 7.42
CA LYS A 151 -19.73 -5.82 8.77
C LYS A 151 -18.30 -5.27 8.75
N GLU A 152 -17.38 -5.93 8.03
CA GLU A 152 -16.00 -5.48 7.90
C GLU A 152 -15.92 -4.14 7.13
N ALA A 153 -16.85 -3.90 6.18
CA ALA A 153 -16.95 -2.61 5.51
C ALA A 153 -17.38 -1.48 6.47
N ASP A 154 -18.33 -1.74 7.37
CA ASP A 154 -18.76 -0.78 8.39
C ASP A 154 -17.65 -0.49 9.40
N GLU A 155 -16.99 -1.53 9.92
CA GLU A 155 -15.84 -1.39 10.82
C GLU A 155 -14.72 -0.55 10.17
N LEU A 156 -14.42 -0.78 8.88
CA LEU A 156 -13.45 -0.01 8.14
C LEU A 156 -13.90 1.44 7.92
N ALA A 157 -15.18 1.67 7.71
CA ALA A 157 -15.72 3.02 7.56
C ALA A 157 -15.58 3.81 8.85
N GLU A 158 -15.98 3.26 9.99
CA GLU A 158 -15.81 3.88 11.30
C GLU A 158 -14.33 4.14 11.62
N PHE A 159 -13.47 3.17 11.35
CA PHE A 159 -12.03 3.30 11.51
C PHE A 159 -11.46 4.47 10.70
N THR A 160 -11.88 4.59 9.45
CA THR A 160 -11.43 5.64 8.51
C THR A 160 -11.95 7.01 8.90
N GLN A 161 -13.20 7.08 9.38
CA GLN A 161 -13.82 8.34 9.81
C GLN A 161 -13.03 9.00 10.94
N VAL A 162 -12.54 8.22 11.91
CA VAL A 162 -11.68 8.74 12.99
C VAL A 162 -10.43 9.43 12.45
N ILE A 163 -9.81 8.89 11.38
CA ILE A 163 -8.63 9.52 10.76
C ILE A 163 -9.03 10.87 10.13
N ILE A 164 -10.15 10.89 9.41
CA ILE A 164 -10.64 12.09 8.71
C ILE A 164 -10.97 13.20 9.72
N ASP A 165 -11.66 12.85 10.80
CA ASP A 165 -12.09 13.80 11.84
C ASP A 165 -10.90 14.35 12.64
N SER A 166 -9.88 13.51 12.86
CA SER A 166 -8.67 13.90 13.61
C SER A 166 -7.70 14.76 12.81
N VAL A 167 -7.72 14.68 11.46
CA VAL A 167 -6.74 15.37 10.59
C VAL A 167 -7.43 16.34 9.64
N PRO A 168 -7.59 17.60 10.02
CA PRO A 168 -8.24 18.60 9.16
C PRO A 168 -7.57 18.75 7.81
N GLY A 169 -8.37 18.67 6.73
CA GLY A 169 -7.90 18.76 5.35
C GLY A 169 -7.21 17.51 4.82
N SER A 170 -7.31 16.39 5.52
CA SER A 170 -6.84 15.11 5.03
C SER A 170 -7.68 14.57 3.87
N LYS A 171 -7.03 13.75 3.04
CA LYS A 171 -7.70 12.92 2.02
C LYS A 171 -7.35 11.47 2.31
N VAL A 172 -8.34 10.67 2.63
CA VAL A 172 -8.17 9.24 2.84
C VAL A 172 -8.83 8.48 1.68
N LEU A 173 -8.02 7.70 0.98
CA LEU A 173 -8.45 6.87 -0.14
C LEU A 173 -8.44 5.41 0.31
N ILE A 174 -9.48 4.66 0.00
CA ILE A 174 -9.53 3.23 0.28
C ILE A 174 -9.30 2.48 -1.04
N ASN A 175 -8.28 1.63 -1.06
CA ASN A 175 -7.91 0.83 -2.22
C ASN A 175 -8.24 -0.63 -1.97
N LEU A 176 -9.27 -1.14 -2.63
CA LEU A 176 -9.73 -2.52 -2.49
C LEU A 176 -8.99 -3.39 -3.50
N ILE A 177 -8.29 -4.40 -3.01
CA ILE A 177 -7.48 -5.31 -3.82
C ILE A 177 -8.10 -6.70 -3.70
N PRO A 178 -8.87 -7.17 -4.69
CA PRO A 178 -9.36 -8.54 -4.67
C PRO A 178 -8.17 -9.52 -4.60
N PHE A 179 -8.22 -10.44 -3.64
CA PHE A 179 -7.16 -11.43 -3.45
C PHE A 179 -6.94 -12.25 -4.73
N ASN A 180 -5.68 -12.46 -5.10
CA ASN A 180 -5.33 -13.36 -6.19
C ASN A 180 -4.94 -14.70 -5.61
N ASP A 181 -5.59 -15.75 -6.08
CA ASP A 181 -5.25 -17.10 -5.70
C ASP A 181 -3.87 -17.47 -6.25
N ILE A 182 -2.94 -17.72 -5.34
CA ILE A 182 -1.57 -18.16 -5.65
C ILE A 182 -1.40 -19.67 -5.52
N GLY A 183 -2.50 -20.41 -5.38
CA GLY A 183 -2.54 -21.88 -5.40
C GLY A 183 -1.99 -22.59 -4.16
N GLN A 184 -1.61 -21.85 -3.09
CA GLN A 184 -0.98 -22.41 -1.88
C GLN A 184 -1.53 -21.79 -0.58
N THR A 185 -2.69 -21.13 -0.62
CA THR A 185 -3.29 -20.50 0.57
C THR A 185 -4.67 -21.05 0.86
N LEU A 186 -5.07 -20.96 2.13
CA LEU A 186 -6.43 -21.23 2.57
C LEU A 186 -7.44 -20.15 2.16
N TYR A 187 -6.95 -19.02 1.63
CA TYR A 187 -7.76 -17.88 1.22
C TYR A 187 -8.19 -18.01 -0.23
N ARG A 188 -9.40 -17.56 -0.51
CA ARG A 188 -9.98 -17.55 -1.86
C ARG A 188 -10.24 -16.11 -2.32
N ARG A 189 -10.30 -15.90 -3.62
CA ARG A 189 -10.73 -14.64 -4.21
C ARG A 189 -12.21 -14.40 -3.87
N PRO A 190 -12.60 -13.19 -3.45
CA PRO A 190 -14.01 -12.83 -3.28
C PRO A 190 -14.74 -12.81 -4.62
N SER A 191 -16.06 -12.98 -4.61
CA SER A 191 -16.86 -12.78 -5.82
C SER A 191 -16.82 -11.32 -6.26
N LYS A 192 -17.09 -11.07 -7.54
CA LYS A 192 -17.19 -9.69 -8.05
C LYS A 192 -18.30 -8.91 -7.34
N ASP A 193 -19.40 -9.58 -7.05
CA ASP A 193 -20.56 -8.98 -6.41
C ASP A 193 -20.26 -8.58 -4.96
N ASP A 194 -19.51 -9.42 -4.20
CA ASP A 194 -19.09 -9.10 -2.84
C ASP A 194 -18.15 -7.90 -2.82
N VAL A 195 -17.17 -7.85 -3.75
CA VAL A 195 -16.26 -6.69 -3.86
C VAL A 195 -17.02 -5.40 -4.18
N VAL A 196 -18.00 -5.46 -5.07
CA VAL A 196 -18.84 -4.31 -5.42
C VAL A 196 -19.76 -3.92 -4.26
N ALA A 197 -20.33 -4.89 -3.55
CA ALA A 197 -21.16 -4.65 -2.37
C ALA A 197 -20.34 -3.96 -1.26
N PHE A 198 -19.13 -4.45 -0.99
CA PHE A 198 -18.19 -3.84 -0.04
C PHE A 198 -17.86 -2.38 -0.43
N GLN A 199 -17.53 -2.14 -1.70
CA GLN A 199 -17.28 -0.79 -2.20
C GLN A 199 -18.48 0.14 -2.00
N LYS A 200 -19.67 -0.30 -2.41
CA LYS A 200 -20.90 0.48 -2.25
C LYS A 200 -21.21 0.78 -0.78
N ARG A 201 -20.92 -0.17 0.11
CA ARG A 201 -21.10 0.04 1.55
C ARG A 201 -20.19 1.14 2.07
N LEU A 202 -18.90 1.16 1.71
CA LEU A 202 -17.99 2.26 2.05
C LEU A 202 -18.45 3.59 1.46
N GLN A 203 -18.91 3.59 0.21
CA GLN A 203 -19.44 4.79 -0.44
C GLN A 203 -20.71 5.34 0.23
N SER A 204 -21.57 4.47 0.79
CA SER A 204 -22.73 4.91 1.57
C SER A 204 -22.36 5.62 2.87
N HIS A 205 -21.15 5.41 3.40
CA HIS A 205 -20.55 6.19 4.49
C HIS A 205 -19.82 7.46 4.01
N GLY A 206 -19.94 7.83 2.72
CA GLY A 206 -19.30 9.02 2.17
C GLY A 206 -17.79 8.84 1.87
N LEU A 207 -17.27 7.63 1.94
CA LEU A 207 -15.84 7.35 1.73
C LEU A 207 -15.53 7.07 0.26
N PHE A 208 -14.35 7.51 -0.18
CA PHE A 208 -13.87 7.20 -1.52
C PHE A 208 -13.16 5.84 -1.51
N ALA A 209 -13.79 4.85 -2.13
CA ALA A 209 -13.24 3.50 -2.28
C ALA A 209 -13.07 3.14 -3.76
N HIS A 210 -11.89 2.67 -4.13
CA HIS A 210 -11.54 2.24 -5.48
C HIS A 210 -11.21 0.74 -5.51
N ILE A 211 -11.76 0.02 -6.47
CA ILE A 211 -11.41 -1.38 -6.72
C ILE A 211 -10.21 -1.38 -7.68
N ARG A 212 -9.08 -1.89 -7.21
CA ARG A 212 -7.88 -2.03 -8.02
C ARG A 212 -8.09 -3.10 -9.09
N SER A 213 -8.00 -2.71 -10.36
CA SER A 213 -7.93 -3.69 -11.44
C SER A 213 -6.58 -4.41 -11.41
N THR A 214 -6.61 -5.73 -11.33
CA THR A 214 -5.40 -6.54 -11.40
C THR A 214 -4.83 -6.46 -12.82
N ARG A 215 -3.58 -6.04 -12.92
CA ARG A 215 -2.82 -6.09 -14.17
C ARG A 215 -1.72 -7.13 -14.02
N GLY A 216 -1.54 -7.98 -15.03
CA GLY A 216 -0.47 -8.99 -15.02
C GLY A 216 -0.83 -10.33 -14.36
N ASP A 217 -2.12 -10.65 -14.17
CA ASP A 217 -2.56 -11.96 -13.61
C ASP A 217 -1.97 -13.15 -14.39
N GLY A 218 -1.89 -13.05 -15.71
CA GLY A 218 -1.30 -14.08 -16.58
C GLY A 218 0.23 -14.15 -16.54
N ALA A 219 0.91 -13.14 -15.97
CA ALA A 219 2.38 -13.01 -16.01
C ALA A 219 3.06 -13.24 -14.66
N THR A 220 2.36 -13.78 -13.66
CA THR A 220 2.89 -14.00 -12.30
C THR A 220 3.43 -12.74 -11.62
N ALA A 221 2.88 -11.58 -11.95
CA ALA A 221 3.32 -10.27 -11.46
C ALA A 221 2.43 -9.70 -10.34
N ALA A 222 1.44 -10.46 -9.84
CA ALA A 222 0.61 -10.03 -8.73
C ALA A 222 1.39 -10.03 -7.40
N CYS A 223 0.94 -9.20 -6.46
CA CYS A 223 1.54 -9.08 -5.14
C CYS A 223 1.62 -10.47 -4.46
N GLY A 224 2.79 -10.83 -3.93
CA GLY A 224 3.06 -12.13 -3.33
C GLY A 224 3.47 -13.26 -4.27
N GLN A 225 3.24 -13.16 -5.57
CA GLN A 225 3.59 -14.22 -6.53
C GLN A 225 5.10 -14.35 -6.78
N LEU A 226 5.86 -13.26 -6.65
CA LEU A 226 7.31 -13.26 -6.83
C LEU A 226 8.05 -14.04 -5.74
N SER A 227 7.46 -14.19 -4.56
CA SER A 227 8.06 -14.88 -3.43
C SER A 227 7.86 -16.41 -3.44
N THR A 228 6.93 -16.91 -4.26
CA THR A 228 6.48 -18.32 -4.24
C THR A 228 7.11 -19.21 -5.31
N LYS A 229 7.71 -18.65 -6.35
CA LYS A 229 8.46 -19.46 -7.34
C LYS A 229 9.83 -19.84 -6.80
N ARG A 230 9.91 -20.98 -6.10
CA ARG A 230 11.15 -21.75 -6.07
C ARG A 230 11.38 -22.29 -7.48
N ASN A 231 12.55 -22.01 -8.06
CA ASN A 231 13.03 -22.72 -9.23
C ASN A 231 13.04 -24.21 -8.93
N THR A 232 12.05 -24.94 -9.40
CA THR A 232 12.18 -26.37 -9.68
C THR A 232 12.87 -26.49 -11.04
N ALA A 233 14.10 -25.99 -11.14
CA ALA A 233 15.05 -26.49 -12.11
C ALA A 233 15.67 -27.72 -11.44
N THR A 234 15.09 -28.87 -11.68
CA THR A 234 15.74 -30.16 -11.48
C THR A 234 16.79 -30.34 -12.55
N PRO A 235 17.93 -30.94 -12.20
CA PRO A 235 19.12 -31.08 -13.05
C PRO A 235 18.87 -31.85 -14.33
#